data_cae7be420e8bb7d4aba2437be3aea0cb
#
_entry.id   cae7be420e8bb7d4aba2437be3aea0cb
#
_cell.length_a   1.000
_cell.length_b   1.000
_cell.length_c   1.000
_cell.angle_alpha   90.00
_cell.angle_beta   90.00
_cell.angle_gamma   90.00
#
_symmetry.space_group_name_H-M   'P 1'
#
loop_
_entity.id
_entity.type
_entity.pdbx_description
1 polymer ?
#
loop_
_entity_poly.entity_id
_entity_poly.type
_entity_poly.pdbx_seq_one_letter_code
_entity_poly.pdbx_strand_id
1 'polypeptide(L)'
;MLRWVIRAAAANRYKNKVITESNKASSKSKDAARSFNRAKREKDNTKKMNYMSEGLISLSEAVSHNSNAVEPLAEMSFVASLLVESIQNNLDEQTKDIVSKIKG
;
A
#
# COMPACT_ATOMS: atom_id res chain seq x y z
N MET A 1 -13.52 -20.53 -11.82
CA MET A 1 -14.33 -19.63 -10.97
C MET A 1 -13.78 -19.51 -9.55
N LEU A 2 -13.52 -20.60 -8.84
CA LEU A 2 -13.04 -20.55 -7.45
C LEU A 2 -11.70 -19.80 -7.30
N ARG A 3 -10.75 -20.00 -8.22
CA ARG A 3 -9.46 -19.29 -8.22
C ARG A 3 -9.61 -17.78 -8.35
N TRP A 4 -10.59 -17.32 -9.10
CA TRP A 4 -10.93 -15.91 -9.27
C TRP A 4 -11.36 -15.27 -7.96
N VAL A 5 -12.27 -15.91 -7.23
CA VAL A 5 -12.78 -15.40 -5.95
C VAL A 5 -11.65 -15.33 -4.93
N ILE A 6 -10.80 -16.35 -4.85
CA ILE A 6 -9.66 -16.39 -3.92
C ILE A 6 -8.67 -15.27 -4.23
N ARG A 7 -8.33 -15.04 -5.50
CA ARG A 7 -7.41 -13.99 -5.92
C ARG A 7 -7.98 -12.60 -5.66
N ALA A 8 -9.26 -12.38 -5.93
CA ALA A 8 -9.93 -11.12 -5.66
C ALA A 8 -9.98 -10.82 -4.15
N ALA A 9 -10.28 -11.82 -3.31
CA ALA A 9 -10.28 -11.68 -1.86
C ALA A 9 -8.88 -11.36 -1.32
N ALA A 10 -7.83 -12.01 -1.84
CA ALA A 10 -6.45 -11.73 -1.47
C ALA A 10 -6.04 -10.31 -1.84
N ALA A 11 -6.36 -9.85 -3.05
CA ALA A 11 -6.07 -8.49 -3.50
C ALA A 11 -6.75 -7.45 -2.61
N ASN A 12 -8.01 -7.67 -2.23
CA ASN A 12 -8.74 -6.78 -1.34
C ASN A 12 -8.12 -6.70 0.05
N ARG A 13 -7.66 -7.84 0.60
CA ARG A 13 -6.97 -7.90 1.89
C ARG A 13 -5.67 -7.11 1.88
N TYR A 14 -4.85 -7.25 0.84
CA TYR A 14 -3.61 -6.49 0.69
C TYR A 14 -3.88 -5.00 0.53
N LYS A 15 -4.89 -4.64 -0.24
CA LYS A 15 -5.33 -3.25 -0.40
C LYS A 15 -5.68 -2.62 0.96
N ASN A 16 -6.47 -3.30 1.78
CA ASN A 16 -6.85 -2.81 3.10
C ASN A 16 -5.65 -2.63 4.02
N LYS A 17 -4.69 -3.55 3.98
CA LYS A 17 -3.45 -3.45 4.76
C LYS A 17 -2.61 -2.26 4.31
N VAL A 18 -2.47 -2.02 3.01
CA VAL A 18 -1.75 -0.86 2.46
C VAL A 18 -2.40 0.43 2.92
N ILE A 19 -3.71 0.55 2.83
CA ILE A 19 -4.46 1.74 3.26
C ILE A 19 -4.26 1.98 4.75
N THR A 20 -4.38 0.95 5.59
CA THR A 20 -4.21 1.05 7.04
C THR A 20 -2.81 1.54 7.40
N GLU A 21 -1.77 0.94 6.84
CA GLU A 21 -0.37 1.33 7.11
C GLU A 21 -0.07 2.73 6.58
N SER A 22 -0.59 3.09 5.40
CA SER A 22 -0.43 4.43 4.83
C SER A 22 -1.09 5.50 5.71
N ASN A 23 -2.28 5.22 6.26
CA ASN A 23 -2.97 6.12 7.16
C ASN A 23 -2.20 6.31 8.48
N LYS A 24 -1.63 5.24 9.02
CA LYS A 24 -0.77 5.31 10.22
C LYS A 24 0.49 6.13 9.93
N ALA A 25 1.13 5.94 8.79
CA ALA A 25 2.29 6.72 8.37
C ALA A 25 1.95 8.21 8.26
N SER A 26 0.82 8.55 7.66
CA SER A 26 0.35 9.92 7.53
C SER A 26 0.11 10.58 8.89
N SER A 27 -0.53 9.86 9.83
CA SER A 27 -0.77 10.33 11.19
C SER A 27 0.55 10.61 11.91
N LYS A 28 1.52 9.72 11.82
CA LYS A 28 2.84 9.88 12.43
C LYS A 28 3.64 11.00 11.80
N SER A 29 3.53 11.21 10.50
CA SER A 29 4.14 12.36 9.82
C SER A 29 3.58 13.69 10.31
N LYS A 30 2.28 13.77 10.55
CA LYS A 30 1.63 14.96 11.14
C LYS A 30 2.11 15.20 12.56
N ASP A 31 2.25 14.16 13.38
CA ASP A 31 2.79 14.25 14.74
C ASP A 31 4.23 14.77 14.70
N ALA A 32 5.06 14.25 13.79
CA ALA A 32 6.43 14.74 13.61
C ALA A 32 6.45 16.22 13.24
N ALA A 33 5.62 16.65 12.31
CA ALA A 33 5.53 18.05 11.90
C ALA A 33 5.13 18.96 13.08
N ARG A 34 4.20 18.52 13.91
CA ARG A 34 3.79 19.27 15.11
C ARG A 34 4.96 19.41 16.10
N SER A 35 5.68 18.33 16.36
CA SER A 35 6.82 18.34 17.28
C SER A 35 7.94 19.25 16.76
N PHE A 36 8.27 19.18 15.47
CA PHE A 36 9.26 20.07 14.86
C PHE A 36 8.83 21.52 14.89
N ASN A 37 7.56 21.83 14.67
CA ASN A 37 7.02 23.19 14.79
C ASN A 37 7.11 23.71 16.22
N ARG A 38 6.85 22.88 17.22
CA ARG A 38 7.04 23.22 18.63
C ARG A 38 8.51 23.49 18.94
N ALA A 39 9.41 22.64 18.45
CA ALA A 39 10.86 22.86 18.59
C ALA A 39 11.29 24.19 18.00
N LYS A 40 10.78 24.53 16.85
CA LYS A 40 11.10 25.78 16.14
C LYS A 40 10.69 27.02 16.91
N ARG A 41 9.58 26.95 17.68
CA ARG A 41 9.05 28.05 18.50
C ARG A 41 9.63 28.11 19.90
N GLU A 42 10.22 27.03 20.37
CA GLU A 42 10.72 26.91 21.75
C GLU A 42 12.05 27.65 21.90
N LYS A 43 12.16 28.45 22.93
CA LYS A 43 13.37 29.21 23.25
C LYS A 43 14.29 28.48 24.21
N ASP A 44 13.73 27.61 25.05
CA ASP A 44 14.52 26.78 25.97
C ASP A 44 15.18 25.63 25.22
N ASN A 45 16.50 25.54 25.27
CA ASN A 45 17.27 24.55 24.52
C ASN A 45 16.93 23.12 24.91
N THR A 46 16.68 22.85 26.18
CA THR A 46 16.35 21.49 26.66
C THR A 46 14.99 21.05 26.12
N LYS A 47 13.97 21.90 26.21
CA LYS A 47 12.64 21.63 25.67
C LYS A 47 12.66 21.51 24.16
N LYS A 48 13.43 22.36 23.48
CA LYS A 48 13.62 22.33 22.04
C LYS A 48 14.19 20.98 21.59
N MET A 49 15.21 20.47 22.28
CA MET A 49 15.80 19.17 22.00
C MET A 49 14.82 18.02 22.25
N ASN A 50 14.00 18.14 23.29
CA ASN A 50 12.96 17.14 23.57
C ASN A 50 11.91 17.09 22.46
N TYR A 51 11.44 18.25 21.97
CA TYR A 51 10.51 18.30 20.84
C TYR A 51 11.15 17.76 19.54
N MET A 52 12.40 18.04 19.29
CA MET A 52 13.12 17.47 18.15
C MET A 52 13.23 15.95 18.25
N SER A 53 13.54 15.41 19.43
CA SER A 53 13.57 13.97 19.67
C SER A 53 12.21 13.33 19.44
N GLU A 54 11.14 13.92 19.94
CA GLU A 54 9.77 13.44 19.70
C GLU A 54 9.43 13.43 18.20
N GLY A 55 9.83 14.50 17.49
CA GLY A 55 9.64 14.59 16.05
C GLY A 55 10.38 13.50 15.29
N LEU A 56 11.62 13.22 15.68
CA LEU A 56 12.43 12.15 15.07
C LEU A 56 11.85 10.76 15.33
N ILE A 57 11.34 10.51 16.54
CA ILE A 57 10.66 9.25 16.88
C ILE A 57 9.40 9.08 16.01
N SER A 58 8.55 10.10 15.93
CA SER A 58 7.34 10.04 15.10
C SER A 58 7.66 9.86 13.62
N LEU A 59 8.70 10.51 13.12
CA LEU A 59 9.17 10.33 11.74
C LEU A 59 9.65 8.91 11.49
N SER A 60 10.41 8.34 12.43
CA SER A 60 10.87 6.94 12.37
C SER A 60 9.69 5.96 12.32
N GLU A 61 8.65 6.20 13.12
CA GLU A 61 7.42 5.40 13.09
C GLU A 61 6.68 5.54 11.74
N ALA A 62 6.63 6.74 11.19
CA ALA A 62 6.04 6.97 9.86
C ALA A 62 6.77 6.16 8.77
N VAL A 63 8.10 6.18 8.79
CA VAL A 63 8.92 5.40 7.85
C VAL A 63 8.68 3.90 8.03
N SER A 64 8.57 3.43 9.27
CA SER A 64 8.28 2.02 9.57
C SER A 64 6.92 1.59 9.01
N HIS A 65 5.88 2.41 9.18
CA HIS A 65 4.55 2.10 8.62
C HIS A 65 4.56 2.11 7.09
N ASN A 66 5.27 3.04 6.46
CA ASN A 66 5.45 3.04 5.01
C ASN A 66 6.17 1.78 4.53
N SER A 67 7.22 1.35 5.22
CA SER A 67 7.92 0.10 4.91
C SER A 67 7.01 -1.11 5.04
N ASN A 68 6.15 -1.14 6.06
CA ASN A 68 5.18 -2.21 6.26
C ASN A 68 4.11 -2.25 5.15
N ALA A 69 3.87 -1.15 4.46
CA ALA A 69 2.94 -1.10 3.34
C ALA A 69 3.56 -1.61 2.03
N VAL A 70 4.87 -1.61 1.89
CA VAL A 70 5.56 -1.99 0.65
C VAL A 70 5.33 -3.46 0.30
N GLU A 71 5.48 -4.37 1.26
CA GLU A 71 5.32 -5.81 1.01
C GLU A 71 3.90 -6.17 0.55
N PRO A 72 2.82 -5.78 1.26
CA PRO A 72 1.47 -6.08 0.76
C PRO A 72 1.14 -5.38 -0.56
N LEU A 73 1.72 -4.21 -0.83
CA LEU A 73 1.56 -3.54 -2.12
C LEU A 73 2.20 -4.37 -3.25
N ALA A 74 3.40 -4.90 -3.04
CA ALA A 74 4.07 -5.77 -4.00
C ALA A 74 3.27 -7.05 -4.25
N GLU A 75 2.75 -7.68 -3.20
CA GLU A 75 1.92 -8.88 -3.30
C GLU A 75 0.59 -8.60 -4.03
N MET A 76 -0.02 -7.46 -3.76
CA MET A 76 -1.25 -7.03 -4.45
C MET A 76 -1.00 -6.86 -5.94
N SER A 77 0.11 -6.26 -6.33
CA SER A 77 0.51 -6.09 -7.73
C SER A 77 0.71 -7.43 -8.42
N PHE A 78 1.35 -8.39 -7.75
CA PHE A 78 1.55 -9.75 -8.25
C PHE A 78 0.22 -10.45 -8.49
N VAL A 79 -0.71 -10.40 -7.52
CA VAL A 79 -2.04 -11.00 -7.65
C VAL A 79 -2.82 -10.35 -8.80
N ALA A 80 -2.75 -9.04 -8.94
CA ALA A 80 -3.40 -8.32 -10.04
C ALA A 80 -2.85 -8.78 -11.40
N SER A 81 -1.55 -9.00 -11.52
CA SER A 81 -0.92 -9.51 -12.74
C SER A 81 -1.43 -10.91 -13.10
N LEU A 82 -1.60 -11.78 -12.11
CA LEU A 82 -2.15 -13.14 -12.33
C LEU A 82 -3.61 -13.09 -12.81
N LEU A 83 -4.40 -12.16 -12.28
CA LEU A 83 -5.79 -11.97 -12.70
C LEU A 83 -5.86 -11.50 -14.16
N VAL A 84 -5.03 -10.54 -14.55
CA VAL A 84 -4.95 -10.05 -15.93
C VAL A 84 -4.57 -11.17 -16.88
N GLU A 85 -3.57 -11.98 -16.54
CA GLU A 85 -3.16 -13.13 -17.33
C GLU A 85 -4.30 -14.14 -17.54
N SER A 86 -5.05 -14.45 -16.47
CA SER A 86 -6.20 -15.34 -16.55
C SER A 86 -7.29 -14.82 -17.48
N ILE A 87 -7.59 -13.53 -17.44
CA ILE A 87 -8.55 -12.88 -18.34
C ILE A 87 -8.08 -12.99 -19.78
N GLN A 88 -6.81 -12.70 -20.05
CA GLN A 88 -6.21 -12.76 -21.37
C GLN A 88 -6.36 -14.16 -21.98
N ASN A 89 -6.03 -15.21 -21.21
CA ASN A 89 -6.14 -16.59 -21.63
C ASN A 89 -7.60 -16.95 -22.00
N ASN A 90 -8.57 -16.52 -21.21
CA ASN A 90 -9.98 -16.75 -21.49
C ASN A 90 -10.42 -16.06 -22.79
N LEU A 91 -9.97 -14.83 -23.02
CA LEU A 91 -10.27 -14.10 -24.26
C LEU A 91 -9.66 -14.79 -25.47
N ASP A 92 -8.45 -15.29 -25.38
CA ASP A 92 -7.77 -16.02 -26.46
C ASP A 92 -8.53 -17.29 -26.83
N GLU A 93 -9.02 -18.06 -25.84
CA GLU A 93 -9.82 -19.26 -26.08
C GLU A 93 -11.15 -18.94 -26.74
N GLN A 94 -11.85 -17.90 -26.30
CA GLN A 94 -13.09 -17.45 -26.90
C GLN A 94 -12.89 -16.99 -28.35
N THR A 95 -11.80 -16.28 -28.62
CA THR A 95 -11.44 -15.87 -29.98
C THR A 95 -11.19 -17.08 -30.88
N LYS A 96 -10.47 -18.08 -30.41
CA LYS A 96 -10.25 -19.32 -31.16
C LYS A 96 -11.55 -20.04 -31.50
N ASP A 97 -12.46 -20.14 -30.54
CA ASP A 97 -13.78 -20.76 -30.74
C ASP A 97 -14.60 -20.04 -31.80
N ILE A 98 -14.63 -18.71 -31.77
CA ILE A 98 -15.33 -17.89 -32.74
C ILE A 98 -14.75 -18.10 -34.16
N VAL A 99 -13.42 -18.03 -34.28
CA VAL A 99 -12.72 -18.24 -35.55
C VAL A 99 -13.01 -19.64 -36.11
N SER A 100 -12.98 -20.67 -35.24
CA SER A 100 -13.29 -22.05 -35.62
C SER A 100 -14.71 -22.18 -36.16
N LYS A 101 -15.70 -21.53 -35.54
CA LYS A 101 -17.12 -21.54 -36.01
C LYS A 101 -17.29 -20.81 -37.31
N ILE A 102 -16.55 -19.74 -37.57
CA ILE A 102 -16.62 -18.98 -38.83
C ILE A 102 -16.02 -19.80 -39.96
N LYS A 103 -14.92 -20.51 -39.72
CA LYS A 103 -14.26 -21.35 -40.75
C LYS A 103 -14.94 -22.68 -41.01
N GLY A 104 -15.70 -23.16 -40.06
CA GLY A 104 -16.38 -24.43 -40.14
C GLY A 104 -17.65 -24.40 -40.89
#